data_3ac6c47466149529f8af0b882a9b182e
#
_entry.id   3ac6c47466149529f8af0b882a9b182e
#
_cell.length_a   1.000
_cell.length_b   1.000
_cell.length_c   1.000
_cell.angle_alpha   90.00
_cell.angle_beta   90.00
_cell.angle_gamma   90.00
#
_symmetry.space_group_name_H-M   'P 1'
#
loop_
_entity.id
_entity.type
_entity.pdbx_description
1 polymer ?
#
loop_
_entity_poly.entity_id
_entity_poly.type
_entity_poly.pdbx_seq_one_letter_code
_entity_poly.pdbx_strand_id
1 'polypeptide(L)'
;MSKSQISREFAAASEQQLKALCERRFDQTDILVVYIDGIPFGDCHVIVAIGVDSDGCKHVLGLREGSTENGRVATDLLNDLVERGVKPDRPRLFVIDGSKALRCGIDAVYGSRNAVQRCRNHKIRNVLGYLPEDQKDQAKCAMQAAFLLDADKGIQKLKQLAKWLEQSYPSAASSLLEGLEEMFTINRLGLPKTLRRCLGSTNVIESPNSGIRRRTRRVTRWRDHAMVVRWVAASLLDMEKRFKRIMGYEQLWMLDAKLKDLPVADAVDQEAKVA
;
A
#
# COMPACT_ATOMS: atom_id res chain seq x y z
N MET A 1 17.19 10.86 36.46
CA MET A 1 17.31 11.44 35.07
C MET A 1 16.38 12.63 34.94
N SER A 2 16.87 13.75 34.39
CA SER A 2 15.99 14.89 34.10
C SER A 2 15.13 14.65 32.85
N LYS A 3 13.99 15.37 32.73
CA LYS A 3 13.12 15.29 31.54
C LYS A 3 13.87 15.61 30.23
N SER A 4 14.80 16.58 30.30
CA SER A 4 15.63 16.97 29.16
C SER A 4 16.65 15.90 28.76
N GLN A 5 17.19 15.16 29.72
CA GLN A 5 18.11 14.07 29.48
C GLN A 5 17.38 12.89 28.79
N ILE A 6 16.21 12.49 29.31
CA ILE A 6 15.38 11.43 28.70
C ILE A 6 15.02 11.79 27.26
N SER A 7 14.63 13.05 27.00
CA SER A 7 14.29 13.53 25.66
C SER A 7 15.48 13.45 24.70
N ARG A 8 16.68 13.81 25.14
CA ARG A 8 17.92 13.73 24.33
C ARG A 8 18.31 12.28 24.02
N GLU A 9 18.27 11.42 25.04
CA GLU A 9 18.56 9.98 24.86
C GLU A 9 17.58 9.31 23.91
N PHE A 10 16.27 9.61 24.04
CA PHE A 10 15.26 9.12 23.10
C PHE A 10 15.50 9.64 21.69
N ALA A 11 15.86 10.92 21.51
CA ALA A 11 16.16 11.48 20.19
C ALA A 11 17.36 10.77 19.55
N ALA A 12 18.45 10.56 20.29
CA ALA A 12 19.64 9.87 19.81
C ALA A 12 19.34 8.40 19.45
N ALA A 13 18.63 7.67 20.33
CA ALA A 13 18.26 6.28 20.08
C ALA A 13 17.34 6.12 18.87
N SER A 14 16.34 7.01 18.70
CA SER A 14 15.43 6.98 17.56
C SER A 14 16.10 7.38 16.25
N GLU A 15 17.09 8.26 16.28
CA GLU A 15 17.93 8.60 15.12
C GLU A 15 18.76 7.39 14.66
N GLN A 16 19.38 6.68 15.60
CA GLN A 16 20.12 5.46 15.30
C GLN A 16 19.22 4.38 14.71
N GLN A 17 17.99 4.23 15.20
CA GLN A 17 17.01 3.29 14.64
C GLN A 17 16.57 3.69 13.23
N LEU A 18 16.34 4.98 12.98
CA LEU A 18 16.01 5.47 11.63
C LEU A 18 17.15 5.18 10.68
N LYS A 19 18.40 5.47 11.06
CA LYS A 19 19.59 5.18 10.26
C LYS A 19 19.69 3.67 9.94
N ALA A 20 19.55 2.82 10.95
CA ALA A 20 19.58 1.36 10.77
C ALA A 20 18.48 0.86 9.81
N LEU A 21 17.29 1.48 9.84
CA LEU A 21 16.21 1.17 8.89
C LEU A 21 16.56 1.60 7.46
N CYS A 22 17.11 2.79 7.29
CA CYS A 22 17.51 3.32 5.98
C CYS A 22 18.70 2.56 5.35
N GLU A 23 19.58 1.98 6.18
CA GLU A 23 20.72 1.20 5.72
C GLU A 23 20.44 -0.31 5.58
N ARG A 24 19.25 -0.78 6.02
CA ARG A 24 18.87 -2.19 5.96
C ARG A 24 18.81 -2.68 4.52
N ARG A 25 19.47 -3.81 4.26
CA ARG A 25 19.49 -4.47 2.96
C ARG A 25 18.54 -5.65 2.91
N PHE A 26 18.06 -5.95 1.68
CA PHE A 26 17.08 -7.01 1.41
C PHE A 26 17.54 -8.00 0.34
N ASP A 27 18.84 -8.02 -0.01
CA ASP A 27 19.39 -8.87 -1.08
C ASP A 27 19.14 -10.38 -0.86
N GLN A 28 18.99 -10.79 0.41
CA GLN A 28 18.71 -12.16 0.80
C GLN A 28 17.25 -12.42 1.17
N THR A 29 16.38 -11.41 1.00
CA THR A 29 14.96 -11.50 1.36
C THR A 29 14.11 -11.50 0.10
N ASP A 30 13.38 -12.59 -0.10
CA ASP A 30 12.55 -12.77 -1.27
C ASP A 30 11.20 -12.04 -1.13
N ILE A 31 11.21 -10.70 -1.29
CA ILE A 31 10.00 -9.88 -1.18
C ILE A 31 9.07 -10.14 -2.36
N LEU A 32 7.89 -10.68 -2.09
CA LEU A 32 6.87 -11.04 -3.07
C LEU A 32 5.75 -9.99 -3.17
N VAL A 33 5.38 -9.36 -2.05
CA VAL A 33 4.33 -8.33 -2.01
C VAL A 33 4.88 -7.07 -1.34
N VAL A 34 4.56 -5.91 -1.90
CA VAL A 34 4.92 -4.60 -1.34
C VAL A 34 3.64 -3.80 -1.09
N TYR A 35 3.41 -3.44 0.17
CA TYR A 35 2.34 -2.53 0.59
C TYR A 35 2.92 -1.14 0.77
N ILE A 36 2.25 -0.13 0.21
CA ILE A 36 2.63 1.27 0.38
C ILE A 36 1.40 2.08 0.79
N ASP A 37 1.54 2.87 1.85
CA ASP A 37 0.45 3.68 2.39
C ASP A 37 1.00 4.95 3.05
N GLY A 38 0.19 6.00 3.10
CA GLY A 38 0.52 7.28 3.71
C GLY A 38 -0.07 7.45 5.10
N ILE A 39 0.67 8.10 5.99
CA ILE A 39 0.21 8.45 7.34
C ILE A 39 0.32 9.96 7.52
N PRO A 40 -0.79 10.69 7.76
CA PRO A 40 -0.75 12.12 8.07
C PRO A 40 -0.41 12.37 9.55
N PHE A 41 0.40 13.42 9.79
CA PHE A 41 0.76 13.97 11.09
C PHE A 41 0.66 15.51 11.04
N GLY A 42 -0.56 16.04 11.06
CA GLY A 42 -0.81 17.46 10.82
C GLY A 42 -0.44 17.85 9.40
N ASP A 43 0.52 18.75 9.25
CA ASP A 43 1.09 19.21 7.96
C ASP A 43 2.16 18.26 7.40
N CYS A 44 2.70 17.37 8.22
CA CYS A 44 3.66 16.35 7.80
C CYS A 44 2.95 15.06 7.36
N HIS A 45 3.37 14.49 6.24
CA HIS A 45 2.94 13.18 5.79
C HIS A 45 4.15 12.24 5.72
N VAL A 46 3.95 10.97 6.03
CA VAL A 46 4.99 9.94 5.91
C VAL A 46 4.46 8.78 5.10
N ILE A 47 5.14 8.46 4.01
CA ILE A 47 4.88 7.24 3.23
C ILE A 47 5.66 6.11 3.88
N VAL A 48 5.01 4.97 4.06
CA VAL A 48 5.60 3.74 4.62
C VAL A 48 5.48 2.62 3.61
N ALA A 49 6.54 1.82 3.47
CA ALA A 49 6.54 0.59 2.69
C ALA A 49 6.77 -0.63 3.60
N ILE A 50 5.89 -1.64 3.49
CA ILE A 50 6.03 -2.94 4.16
C ILE A 50 6.06 -4.03 3.11
N GLY A 51 7.09 -4.87 3.16
CA GLY A 51 7.22 -6.06 2.33
C GLY A 51 6.65 -7.30 2.98
N VAL A 52 6.21 -8.24 2.17
CA VAL A 52 5.91 -9.61 2.59
C VAL A 52 6.79 -10.54 1.75
N ASP A 53 7.57 -11.38 2.40
CA ASP A 53 8.41 -12.37 1.73
C ASP A 53 7.62 -13.62 1.31
N SER A 54 8.30 -14.54 0.63
CA SER A 54 7.73 -15.81 0.18
C SER A 54 7.23 -16.71 1.32
N ASP A 55 7.74 -16.53 2.55
CA ASP A 55 7.33 -17.26 3.75
C ASP A 55 6.16 -16.58 4.48
N GLY A 56 5.70 -15.43 3.97
CA GLY A 56 4.62 -14.63 4.55
C GLY A 56 5.03 -13.75 5.72
N CYS A 57 6.33 -13.65 6.01
CA CYS A 57 6.84 -12.75 7.04
C CYS A 57 6.80 -11.29 6.56
N LYS A 58 6.53 -10.38 7.47
CA LYS A 58 6.45 -8.94 7.16
C LYS A 58 7.71 -8.22 7.56
N HIS A 59 8.20 -7.36 6.66
CA HIS A 59 9.41 -6.57 6.81
C HIS A 59 9.08 -5.09 6.61
N VAL A 60 9.53 -4.23 7.52
CA VAL A 60 9.51 -2.78 7.28
C VAL A 60 10.59 -2.47 6.25
N LEU A 61 10.17 -2.14 5.02
CA LEU A 61 11.11 -1.87 3.93
C LEU A 61 11.68 -0.46 4.01
N GLY A 62 10.86 0.52 4.32
CA GLY A 62 11.31 1.90 4.40
C GLY A 62 10.19 2.88 4.64
N LEU A 63 10.58 4.14 4.76
CA LEU A 63 9.67 5.27 4.88
C LEU A 63 10.30 6.52 4.26
N ARG A 64 9.44 7.45 3.84
CA ARG A 64 9.85 8.77 3.34
C ARG A 64 8.87 9.83 3.85
N GLU A 65 9.41 11.02 4.12
CA GLU A 65 8.58 12.19 4.34
C GLU A 65 7.95 12.63 3.02
N GLY A 66 6.65 12.83 3.02
CA GLY A 66 5.86 13.30 1.89
C GLY A 66 4.58 12.51 1.69
N SER A 67 3.75 12.94 0.74
CA SER A 67 2.46 12.33 0.39
C SER A 67 2.62 11.29 -0.71
N THR A 68 1.77 10.26 -0.71
CA THR A 68 1.65 9.26 -1.80
C THR A 68 1.28 9.92 -3.14
N GLU A 69 0.67 11.08 -3.12
CA GLU A 69 0.33 11.86 -4.33
C GLU A 69 1.52 12.65 -4.90
N ASN A 70 2.66 12.72 -4.19
CA ASN A 70 3.88 13.33 -4.68
C ASN A 70 4.72 12.31 -5.45
N GLY A 71 4.71 12.41 -6.78
CA GLY A 71 5.40 11.47 -7.68
C GLY A 71 6.90 11.36 -7.42
N ARG A 72 7.57 12.48 -7.08
CA ARG A 72 8.99 12.47 -6.75
C ARG A 72 9.27 11.66 -5.48
N VAL A 73 8.52 11.93 -4.42
CA VAL A 73 8.69 11.22 -3.14
C VAL A 73 8.40 9.73 -3.30
N ALA A 74 7.35 9.38 -4.07
CA ALA A 74 7.02 7.99 -4.38
C ALA A 74 8.16 7.30 -5.15
N THR A 75 8.69 7.96 -6.18
CA THR A 75 9.81 7.44 -6.99
C THR A 75 11.09 7.31 -6.17
N ASP A 76 11.41 8.30 -5.33
CA ASP A 76 12.59 8.28 -4.46
C ASP A 76 12.52 7.12 -3.44
N LEU A 77 11.35 6.84 -2.88
CA LEU A 77 11.13 5.67 -2.01
C LEU A 77 11.41 4.37 -2.77
N LEU A 78 10.84 4.23 -3.96
CA LEU A 78 10.97 3.00 -4.76
C LEU A 78 12.40 2.76 -5.23
N ASN A 79 13.12 3.81 -5.65
CA ASN A 79 14.54 3.73 -6.00
C ASN A 79 15.40 3.30 -4.81
N ASP A 80 15.17 3.87 -3.63
CA ASP A 80 15.84 3.49 -2.40
C ASP A 80 15.62 1.98 -2.08
N LEU A 81 14.41 1.46 -2.31
CA LEU A 81 14.16 0.02 -2.15
C LEU A 81 14.97 -0.82 -3.13
N VAL A 82 15.10 -0.39 -4.39
CA VAL A 82 15.92 -1.07 -5.41
C VAL A 82 17.39 -1.09 -5.01
N GLU A 83 17.94 0.05 -4.58
CA GLU A 83 19.33 0.17 -4.12
C GLU A 83 19.62 -0.74 -2.93
N ARG A 84 18.62 -0.96 -2.06
CA ARG A 84 18.75 -1.82 -0.88
C ARG A 84 18.37 -3.28 -1.13
N GLY A 85 18.22 -3.70 -2.39
CA GLY A 85 18.10 -5.10 -2.77
C GLY A 85 16.68 -5.58 -3.12
N VAL A 86 15.65 -4.73 -3.09
CA VAL A 86 14.32 -5.07 -3.63
C VAL A 86 14.33 -4.81 -5.14
N LYS A 87 15.10 -5.59 -5.89
CA LYS A 87 15.42 -5.36 -7.32
C LYS A 87 14.22 -5.60 -8.24
N PRO A 88 14.13 -4.90 -9.40
CA PRO A 88 13.01 -5.00 -10.34
C PRO A 88 13.00 -6.27 -11.22
N ASP A 89 14.07 -7.07 -11.19
CA ASP A 89 14.24 -8.30 -11.98
C ASP A 89 13.20 -9.39 -11.69
N ARG A 90 12.53 -9.31 -10.55
CA ARG A 90 11.46 -10.21 -10.12
C ARG A 90 10.10 -9.51 -10.11
N PRO A 91 9.07 -10.06 -10.78
CA PRO A 91 7.71 -9.55 -10.71
C PRO A 91 7.15 -9.63 -9.28
N ARG A 92 6.46 -8.57 -8.84
CA ARG A 92 5.86 -8.44 -7.51
C ARG A 92 4.42 -7.98 -7.59
N LEU A 93 3.70 -8.18 -6.50
CA LEU A 93 2.42 -7.56 -6.27
C LEU A 93 2.60 -6.30 -5.43
N PHE A 94 2.19 -5.15 -5.96
CA PHE A 94 2.09 -3.91 -5.19
C PHE A 94 0.64 -3.71 -4.75
N VAL A 95 0.43 -3.40 -3.46
CA VAL A 95 -0.89 -3.08 -2.90
C VAL A 95 -0.87 -1.65 -2.41
N ILE A 96 -1.65 -0.77 -3.06
CA ILE A 96 -1.63 0.68 -2.85
C ILE A 96 -3.03 1.25 -2.61
N ASP A 97 -3.10 2.48 -2.07
CA ASP A 97 -4.36 3.20 -1.80
C ASP A 97 -5.10 3.66 -3.08
N GLY A 98 -4.40 3.74 -4.19
CA GLY A 98 -4.94 4.17 -5.48
C GLY A 98 -4.37 5.51 -5.97
N SER A 99 -3.33 6.03 -5.32
CA SER A 99 -2.57 7.18 -5.78
C SER A 99 -2.03 6.96 -7.20
N LYS A 100 -2.31 7.89 -8.11
CA LYS A 100 -1.82 7.87 -9.48
C LYS A 100 -0.31 8.07 -9.52
N ALA A 101 0.19 8.96 -8.68
CA ALA A 101 1.62 9.27 -8.61
C ALA A 101 2.43 8.02 -8.18
N LEU A 102 1.93 7.29 -7.17
CA LEU A 102 2.53 6.05 -6.72
C LEU A 102 2.48 4.96 -7.80
N ARG A 103 1.34 4.87 -8.53
CA ARG A 103 1.19 3.94 -9.66
C ARG A 103 2.22 4.22 -10.77
N CYS A 104 2.35 5.48 -11.17
CA CYS A 104 3.36 5.90 -12.15
C CYS A 104 4.80 5.62 -11.66
N GLY A 105 5.09 5.86 -10.39
CA GLY A 105 6.38 5.55 -9.79
C GLY A 105 6.72 4.06 -9.85
N ILE A 106 5.75 3.18 -9.57
CA ILE A 106 5.92 1.72 -9.67
C ILE A 106 6.25 1.32 -11.11
N ASP A 107 5.54 1.85 -12.10
CA ASP A 107 5.81 1.55 -13.51
C ASP A 107 7.19 2.05 -13.95
N ALA A 108 7.59 3.24 -13.51
CA ALA A 108 8.87 3.83 -13.86
C ALA A 108 10.07 3.06 -13.26
N VAL A 109 9.97 2.61 -12.00
CA VAL A 109 11.08 2.00 -11.27
C VAL A 109 11.11 0.48 -11.44
N TYR A 110 9.94 -0.17 -11.38
CA TYR A 110 9.83 -1.63 -11.41
C TYR A 110 9.32 -2.18 -12.75
N GLY A 111 8.87 -1.31 -13.64
CA GLY A 111 8.30 -1.69 -14.94
C GLY A 111 6.86 -2.19 -14.87
N SER A 112 6.23 -2.26 -16.04
CA SER A 112 4.80 -2.61 -16.20
C SER A 112 4.47 -4.09 -15.92
N ARG A 113 5.46 -4.96 -15.76
CA ARG A 113 5.28 -6.39 -15.43
C ARG A 113 4.75 -6.63 -14.01
N ASN A 114 4.78 -5.61 -13.17
CA ASN A 114 4.37 -5.76 -11.78
C ASN A 114 2.86 -5.61 -11.65
N ALA A 115 2.26 -6.57 -10.95
CA ALA A 115 0.85 -6.52 -10.64
C ALA A 115 0.57 -5.42 -9.59
N VAL A 116 -0.43 -4.60 -9.83
CA VAL A 116 -0.88 -3.59 -8.87
C VAL A 116 -2.32 -3.89 -8.46
N GLN A 117 -2.54 -4.01 -7.17
CA GLN A 117 -3.86 -4.13 -6.55
C GLN A 117 -4.19 -2.81 -5.84
N ARG A 118 -5.27 -2.16 -6.23
CA ARG A 118 -5.84 -1.04 -5.46
C ARG A 118 -6.55 -1.54 -4.21
N CYS A 119 -6.37 -0.84 -3.11
CA CYS A 119 -7.02 -1.14 -1.84
C CYS A 119 -8.55 -0.99 -1.95
N ARG A 120 -9.27 -2.09 -1.77
CA ARG A 120 -10.74 -2.13 -1.80
C ARG A 120 -11.36 -1.32 -0.66
N ASN A 121 -10.74 -1.33 0.52
CA ASN A 121 -11.25 -0.57 1.67
C ASN A 121 -11.16 0.94 1.45
N HIS A 122 -10.05 1.44 0.88
CA HIS A 122 -9.92 2.83 0.50
C HIS A 122 -10.95 3.21 -0.56
N LYS A 123 -11.14 2.38 -1.58
CA LYS A 123 -12.15 2.63 -2.61
C LYS A 123 -13.57 2.67 -2.03
N ILE A 124 -13.93 1.73 -1.15
CA ILE A 124 -15.23 1.76 -0.47
C ILE A 124 -15.38 3.08 0.30
N ARG A 125 -14.40 3.46 1.14
CA ARG A 125 -14.46 4.73 1.90
C ARG A 125 -14.65 5.94 0.98
N ASN A 126 -13.91 5.99 -0.13
CA ASN A 126 -14.01 7.09 -1.08
C ASN A 126 -15.40 7.19 -1.70
N VAL A 127 -15.96 6.08 -2.17
CA VAL A 127 -17.31 6.05 -2.76
C VAL A 127 -18.37 6.45 -1.72
N LEU A 128 -18.29 5.89 -0.50
CA LEU A 128 -19.24 6.19 0.58
C LEU A 128 -19.15 7.65 1.05
N GLY A 129 -18.00 8.32 0.88
CA GLY A 129 -17.82 9.72 1.19
C GLY A 129 -18.69 10.66 0.34
N TYR A 130 -19.14 10.21 -0.83
CA TYR A 130 -20.04 10.96 -1.72
C TYR A 130 -21.51 10.57 -1.57
N LEU A 131 -21.86 9.67 -0.62
CA LEU A 131 -23.21 9.17 -0.44
C LEU A 131 -23.82 9.66 0.89
N PRO A 132 -25.14 9.92 0.91
CA PRO A 132 -25.86 10.14 2.15
C PRO A 132 -25.91 8.86 2.99
N GLU A 133 -26.17 8.99 4.29
CA GLU A 133 -26.04 7.91 5.26
C GLU A 133 -26.92 6.70 4.95
N ASP A 134 -28.16 6.94 4.49
CA ASP A 134 -29.15 5.91 4.13
C ASP A 134 -28.74 5.06 2.92
N GLN A 135 -27.84 5.54 2.05
CA GLN A 135 -27.37 4.81 0.86
C GLN A 135 -26.05 4.07 1.10
N LYS A 136 -25.31 4.40 2.16
CA LYS A 136 -23.96 3.87 2.40
C LYS A 136 -23.94 2.36 2.58
N ASP A 137 -24.83 1.80 3.38
CA ASP A 137 -24.83 0.37 3.65
C ASP A 137 -25.15 -0.46 2.41
N GLN A 138 -26.11 -0.03 1.60
CA GLN A 138 -26.46 -0.69 0.36
C GLN A 138 -25.30 -0.69 -0.63
N ALA A 139 -24.67 0.47 -0.87
CA ALA A 139 -23.52 0.60 -1.76
C ALA A 139 -22.34 -0.24 -1.26
N LYS A 140 -22.04 -0.20 0.03
CA LYS A 140 -20.97 -0.99 0.66
C LYS A 140 -21.19 -2.48 0.47
N CYS A 141 -22.40 -2.99 0.76
CA CYS A 141 -22.73 -4.40 0.58
C CYS A 141 -22.60 -4.84 -0.89
N ALA A 142 -23.09 -4.02 -1.82
CA ALA A 142 -22.97 -4.29 -3.26
C ALA A 142 -21.52 -4.36 -3.71
N MET A 143 -20.66 -3.41 -3.28
CA MET A 143 -19.23 -3.41 -3.59
C MET A 143 -18.53 -4.65 -3.00
N GLN A 144 -18.79 -4.96 -1.73
CA GLN A 144 -18.19 -6.12 -1.07
C GLN A 144 -18.58 -7.43 -1.75
N ALA A 145 -19.85 -7.59 -2.11
CA ALA A 145 -20.34 -8.77 -2.86
C ALA A 145 -19.64 -8.90 -4.21
N ALA A 146 -19.48 -7.80 -4.95
CA ALA A 146 -18.78 -7.81 -6.24
C ALA A 146 -17.32 -8.26 -6.13
N PHE A 147 -16.59 -7.84 -5.08
CA PHE A 147 -15.20 -8.24 -4.85
C PHE A 147 -15.00 -9.74 -4.57
N LEU A 148 -16.05 -10.45 -4.19
CA LEU A 148 -15.99 -11.91 -3.98
C LEU A 148 -16.10 -12.71 -5.28
N LEU A 149 -16.61 -12.10 -6.35
CA LEU A 149 -16.81 -12.73 -7.64
C LEU A 149 -15.49 -12.88 -8.42
N ASP A 150 -15.54 -13.61 -9.52
CA ASP A 150 -14.47 -13.58 -10.52
C ASP A 150 -14.34 -12.17 -11.12
N ALA A 151 -13.18 -11.85 -11.67
CA ALA A 151 -12.84 -10.48 -12.06
C ALA A 151 -13.90 -9.87 -13.00
N ASP A 152 -14.24 -10.55 -14.10
CA ASP A 152 -15.16 -10.02 -15.12
C ASP A 152 -16.57 -9.81 -14.57
N LYS A 153 -17.08 -10.80 -13.81
CA LYS A 153 -18.39 -10.70 -13.17
C LYS A 153 -18.42 -9.59 -12.11
N GLY A 154 -17.35 -9.47 -11.32
CA GLY A 154 -17.23 -8.42 -10.30
C GLY A 154 -17.16 -7.02 -10.91
N ILE A 155 -16.36 -6.84 -11.95
CA ILE A 155 -16.26 -5.59 -12.71
C ILE A 155 -17.62 -5.21 -13.31
N GLN A 156 -18.30 -6.18 -13.95
CA GLN A 156 -19.62 -5.95 -14.51
C GLN A 156 -20.63 -5.51 -13.45
N LYS A 157 -20.62 -6.14 -12.26
CA LYS A 157 -21.47 -5.73 -11.13
C LYS A 157 -21.18 -4.33 -10.64
N LEU A 158 -19.90 -3.93 -10.54
CA LEU A 158 -19.55 -2.58 -10.14
C LEU A 158 -19.88 -1.55 -11.23
N LYS A 159 -19.80 -1.89 -12.52
CA LYS A 159 -20.28 -1.03 -13.62
C LYS A 159 -21.80 -0.83 -13.54
N GLN A 160 -22.55 -1.87 -13.20
CA GLN A 160 -24.02 -1.75 -12.98
C GLN A 160 -24.33 -0.85 -11.77
N LEU A 161 -23.59 -1.01 -10.67
CA LEU A 161 -23.71 -0.14 -9.50
C LEU A 161 -23.38 1.32 -9.83
N ALA A 162 -22.30 1.55 -10.59
CA ALA A 162 -21.92 2.89 -11.02
C ALA A 162 -23.02 3.55 -11.86
N LYS A 163 -23.61 2.82 -12.81
CA LYS A 163 -24.73 3.31 -13.61
C LYS A 163 -25.98 3.67 -12.78
N TRP A 164 -26.24 2.92 -11.72
CA TRP A 164 -27.31 3.23 -10.79
C TRP A 164 -26.98 4.49 -9.96
N LEU A 165 -25.74 4.60 -9.45
CA LEU A 165 -25.28 5.76 -8.69
C LEU A 165 -25.26 7.05 -9.54
N GLU A 166 -24.94 6.96 -10.82
CA GLU A 166 -24.76 8.09 -11.72
C GLU A 166 -25.99 9.01 -11.79
N GLN A 167 -27.19 8.45 -11.62
CA GLN A 167 -28.45 9.19 -11.69
C GLN A 167 -28.59 10.24 -10.57
N SER A 168 -28.11 9.94 -9.36
CA SER A 168 -28.28 10.80 -8.18
C SER A 168 -26.95 11.19 -7.53
N TYR A 169 -25.88 10.42 -7.76
CA TYR A 169 -24.58 10.58 -7.10
C TYR A 169 -23.42 10.42 -8.10
N PRO A 170 -23.29 11.30 -9.10
CA PRO A 170 -22.31 11.16 -10.19
C PRO A 170 -20.86 11.12 -9.69
N SER A 171 -20.54 11.85 -8.61
CA SER A 171 -19.20 11.80 -8.00
C SER A 171 -18.88 10.43 -7.38
N ALA A 172 -19.86 9.77 -6.77
CA ALA A 172 -19.71 8.41 -6.25
C ALA A 172 -19.49 7.41 -7.39
N ALA A 173 -20.24 7.54 -8.49
CA ALA A 173 -20.11 6.71 -9.69
C ALA A 173 -18.72 6.87 -10.33
N SER A 174 -18.27 8.10 -10.53
CA SER A 174 -16.94 8.42 -11.06
C SER A 174 -15.84 7.85 -10.17
N SER A 175 -15.94 8.07 -8.85
CA SER A 175 -15.01 7.49 -7.88
C SER A 175 -14.97 5.96 -7.94
N LEU A 176 -16.11 5.29 -8.12
CA LEU A 176 -16.20 3.84 -8.22
C LEU A 176 -15.50 3.30 -9.48
N LEU A 177 -15.66 3.98 -10.61
CA LEU A 177 -15.08 3.55 -11.90
C LEU A 177 -13.58 3.81 -11.99
N GLU A 178 -13.07 4.78 -11.24
CA GLU A 178 -11.64 5.09 -11.23
C GLU A 178 -10.80 3.92 -10.73
N GLY A 179 -9.90 3.41 -11.59
CA GLY A 179 -9.01 2.27 -11.28
C GLY A 179 -9.76 0.97 -11.00
N LEU A 180 -10.94 0.79 -11.59
CA LEU A 180 -11.80 -0.38 -11.40
C LEU A 180 -11.06 -1.69 -11.69
N GLU A 181 -10.30 -1.73 -12.78
CA GLU A 181 -9.56 -2.92 -13.20
C GLU A 181 -8.52 -3.37 -12.17
N GLU A 182 -7.80 -2.41 -11.56
CA GLU A 182 -6.77 -2.70 -10.57
C GLU A 182 -7.34 -3.19 -9.22
N MET A 183 -8.63 -3.00 -8.96
CA MET A 183 -9.30 -3.59 -7.78
C MET A 183 -9.52 -5.09 -7.90
N PHE A 184 -9.42 -5.64 -9.11
CA PHE A 184 -9.63 -7.06 -9.40
C PHE A 184 -8.35 -7.80 -9.82
N THR A 185 -7.18 -7.19 -9.70
CA THR A 185 -5.90 -7.83 -10.03
C THR A 185 -5.74 -9.19 -9.36
N ILE A 186 -5.96 -9.30 -8.06
CA ILE A 186 -5.85 -10.56 -7.33
C ILE A 186 -6.92 -11.59 -7.71
N ASN A 187 -8.08 -11.16 -8.23
CA ASN A 187 -9.12 -12.06 -8.74
C ASN A 187 -8.69 -12.65 -10.09
N ARG A 188 -8.10 -11.83 -11.00
CA ARG A 188 -7.55 -12.30 -12.28
C ARG A 188 -6.42 -13.30 -12.10
N LEU A 189 -5.59 -13.11 -11.06
CA LEU A 189 -4.54 -14.07 -10.71
C LEU A 189 -5.11 -15.42 -10.21
N GLY A 190 -6.41 -15.54 -10.00
CA GLY A 190 -7.05 -16.80 -9.60
C GLY A 190 -6.64 -17.30 -8.21
N LEU A 191 -6.24 -16.38 -7.32
CA LEU A 191 -5.75 -16.74 -5.99
C LEU A 191 -6.84 -17.32 -5.09
N PRO A 192 -6.50 -18.19 -4.12
CA PRO A 192 -7.41 -18.71 -3.10
C PRO A 192 -8.10 -17.60 -2.30
N LYS A 193 -9.31 -17.88 -1.79
CA LYS A 193 -10.13 -16.90 -1.05
C LYS A 193 -9.39 -16.26 0.13
N THR A 194 -8.57 -17.03 0.85
CA THR A 194 -7.75 -16.56 1.97
C THR A 194 -6.75 -15.48 1.55
N LEU A 195 -6.00 -15.72 0.46
CA LEU A 195 -5.07 -14.74 -0.11
C LEU A 195 -5.83 -13.55 -0.70
N ARG A 196 -6.91 -13.76 -1.46
CA ARG A 196 -7.72 -12.66 -2.00
C ARG A 196 -8.23 -11.73 -0.90
N ARG A 197 -8.62 -12.27 0.25
CA ARG A 197 -9.05 -11.47 1.41
C ARG A 197 -7.90 -10.67 2.00
N CYS A 198 -6.72 -11.27 2.13
CA CYS A 198 -5.53 -10.63 2.69
C CYS A 198 -4.96 -9.55 1.76
N LEU A 199 -4.79 -9.88 0.48
CA LEU A 199 -4.11 -9.05 -0.51
C LEU A 199 -5.04 -7.99 -1.16
N GLY A 200 -6.35 -8.06 -0.93
CA GLY A 200 -7.35 -7.14 -1.51
C GLY A 200 -7.39 -5.76 -0.87
N SER A 201 -6.63 -5.53 0.20
CA SER A 201 -6.64 -4.27 0.93
C SER A 201 -5.28 -4.00 1.59
N THR A 202 -5.08 -2.75 1.99
CA THR A 202 -3.89 -2.31 2.74
C THR A 202 -3.95 -2.65 4.24
N ASN A 203 -4.82 -3.54 4.68
CA ASN A 203 -4.95 -3.91 6.11
C ASN A 203 -3.63 -4.38 6.73
N VAL A 204 -2.75 -4.99 5.94
CA VAL A 204 -1.42 -5.46 6.38
C VAL A 204 -0.57 -4.29 6.87
N ILE A 205 -0.65 -3.13 6.23
CA ILE A 205 0.05 -1.90 6.62
C ILE A 205 -0.82 -0.99 7.50
N GLU A 206 -2.15 -0.99 7.35
CA GLU A 206 -3.04 -0.18 8.19
C GLU A 206 -2.96 -0.56 9.69
N SER A 207 -2.72 -1.83 10.01
CA SER A 207 -2.53 -2.29 11.39
C SER A 207 -1.27 -1.68 12.04
N PRO A 208 -0.07 -1.74 11.44
CA PRO A 208 1.09 -0.95 11.86
C PRO A 208 0.83 0.56 11.94
N ASN A 209 0.17 1.14 10.95
CA ASN A 209 -0.17 2.57 10.93
C ASN A 209 -1.03 2.97 12.14
N SER A 210 -2.01 2.14 12.51
CA SER A 210 -2.80 2.33 13.72
C SER A 210 -1.96 2.19 14.99
N GLY A 211 -0.99 1.29 15.00
CA GLY A 211 -0.02 1.14 16.09
C GLY A 211 0.86 2.38 16.27
N ILE A 212 1.32 3.00 15.17
CA ILE A 212 2.07 4.26 15.19
C ILE A 212 1.20 5.36 15.80
N ARG A 213 -0.02 5.57 15.30
CA ARG A 213 -0.95 6.59 15.82
C ARG A 213 -1.19 6.42 17.32
N ARG A 214 -1.34 5.20 17.82
CA ARG A 214 -1.52 4.92 19.25
C ARG A 214 -0.28 5.29 20.08
N ARG A 215 0.93 5.07 19.58
CA ARG A 215 2.19 5.43 20.26
C ARG A 215 2.42 6.93 20.27
N THR A 216 2.04 7.60 19.19
CA THR A 216 2.26 9.03 19.01
C THR A 216 1.13 9.91 19.56
N ARG A 217 -0.03 9.33 19.95
CA ARG A 217 -1.21 10.10 20.40
C ARG A 217 -0.99 11.05 21.56
N ARG A 218 0.08 10.84 22.38
CA ARG A 218 0.44 11.71 23.51
C ARG A 218 1.42 12.80 23.12
N VAL A 219 1.92 12.80 21.88
CA VAL A 219 2.76 13.86 21.37
C VAL A 219 1.86 15.03 21.02
N THR A 220 1.90 16.09 21.81
CA THR A 220 1.03 17.27 21.65
C THR A 220 1.60 18.27 20.66
N ARG A 221 2.90 18.22 20.37
CA ARG A 221 3.57 19.11 19.43
C ARG A 221 4.72 18.41 18.74
N TRP A 222 4.72 18.44 17.43
CA TRP A 222 5.84 18.07 16.58
C TRP A 222 6.72 19.31 16.38
N ARG A 223 8.01 19.22 16.72
CA ARG A 223 8.96 20.34 16.58
C ARG A 223 9.36 20.56 15.14
N ASP A 224 9.55 19.45 14.42
CA ASP A 224 9.98 19.39 13.04
C ASP A 224 9.55 18.05 12.41
N HIS A 225 9.62 17.95 11.11
CA HIS A 225 9.27 16.73 10.37
C HIS A 225 10.25 15.58 10.65
N ALA A 226 11.54 15.90 10.92
CA ALA A 226 12.54 14.90 11.31
C ALA A 226 12.14 14.17 12.61
N MET A 227 11.55 14.89 13.57
CA MET A 227 10.98 14.27 14.77
C MET A 227 9.86 13.27 14.42
N VAL A 228 8.95 13.63 13.50
CA VAL A 228 7.88 12.73 13.04
C VAL A 228 8.47 11.45 12.44
N VAL A 229 9.40 11.60 11.49
CA VAL A 229 10.03 10.48 10.78
C VAL A 229 10.72 9.52 11.75
N ARG A 230 11.48 10.04 12.74
CA ARG A 230 12.13 9.22 13.76
C ARG A 230 11.13 8.45 14.63
N TRP A 231 10.05 9.10 15.06
CA TRP A 231 8.99 8.45 15.85
C TRP A 231 8.29 7.34 15.06
N VAL A 232 8.03 7.56 13.78
CA VAL A 232 7.45 6.56 12.88
C VAL A 232 8.39 5.36 12.73
N ALA A 233 9.69 5.61 12.44
CA ALA A 233 10.70 4.57 12.29
C ALA A 233 10.83 3.72 13.57
N ALA A 234 11.03 4.37 14.72
CA ALA A 234 11.15 3.68 16.02
C ALA A 234 9.90 2.84 16.33
N SER A 235 8.71 3.39 16.05
CA SER A 235 7.45 2.68 16.27
C SER A 235 7.31 1.46 15.37
N LEU A 236 7.68 1.56 14.09
CA LEU A 236 7.64 0.46 13.12
C LEU A 236 8.59 -0.66 13.50
N LEU A 237 9.85 -0.33 13.82
CA LEU A 237 10.87 -1.32 14.20
C LEU A 237 10.53 -2.06 15.51
N ASP A 238 9.91 -1.35 16.49
CA ASP A 238 9.41 -2.04 17.69
C ASP A 238 8.24 -2.97 17.38
N MET A 239 7.34 -2.57 16.49
CA MET A 239 6.21 -3.42 16.10
C MET A 239 6.63 -4.60 15.23
N GLU A 240 7.62 -4.42 14.36
CA GLU A 240 8.13 -5.45 13.45
C GLU A 240 8.53 -6.72 14.20
N LYS A 241 9.12 -6.59 15.39
CA LYS A 241 9.50 -7.70 16.27
C LYS A 241 8.33 -8.63 16.64
N ARG A 242 7.09 -8.16 16.48
CA ARG A 242 5.86 -8.86 16.83
C ARG A 242 4.94 -9.08 15.63
N PHE A 243 5.42 -8.84 14.42
CA PHE A 243 4.63 -9.10 13.23
C PHE A 243 4.38 -10.61 13.10
N LYS A 244 3.11 -10.94 12.90
CA LYS A 244 2.71 -12.31 12.53
C LYS A 244 2.75 -12.43 11.01
N ARG A 245 2.93 -13.64 10.51
CA ARG A 245 2.78 -13.97 9.09
C ARG A 245 1.41 -13.51 8.57
N ILE A 246 1.32 -13.26 7.28
CA ILE A 246 0.04 -12.89 6.67
C ILE A 246 -0.89 -14.11 6.62
N MET A 247 -2.20 -13.82 6.54
CA MET A 247 -3.20 -14.89 6.37
C MET A 247 -3.03 -15.55 5.00
N GLY A 248 -3.01 -16.88 4.96
CA GLY A 248 -2.87 -17.66 3.73
C GLY A 248 -1.43 -17.76 3.24
N TYR A 249 -0.43 -17.46 4.05
CA TYR A 249 0.99 -17.50 3.69
C TYR A 249 1.42 -18.85 3.06
N GLU A 250 0.86 -19.97 3.50
CA GLU A 250 1.12 -21.31 2.95
C GLU A 250 0.77 -21.43 1.45
N GLN A 251 -0.02 -20.50 0.93
CA GLN A 251 -0.47 -20.46 -0.45
C GLN A 251 0.25 -19.38 -1.29
N LEU A 252 1.24 -18.67 -0.72
CA LEU A 252 1.99 -17.61 -1.43
C LEU A 252 2.75 -18.11 -2.65
N TRP A 253 3.15 -19.39 -2.67
CA TRP A 253 3.75 -20.02 -3.85
C TRP A 253 2.85 -19.92 -5.09
N MET A 254 1.50 -19.92 -4.91
CA MET A 254 0.56 -19.73 -6.04
C MET A 254 0.65 -18.31 -6.60
N LEU A 255 0.78 -17.30 -5.71
CA LEU A 255 1.01 -15.92 -6.15
C LEU A 255 2.32 -15.79 -6.90
N ASP A 256 3.41 -16.38 -6.37
CA ASP A 256 4.72 -16.35 -7.02
C ASP A 256 4.66 -16.97 -8.43
N ALA A 257 4.06 -18.15 -8.57
CA ALA A 257 3.88 -18.78 -9.87
C ALA A 257 3.10 -17.88 -10.85
N LYS A 258 1.97 -17.31 -10.40
CA LYS A 258 1.14 -16.44 -11.24
C LYS A 258 1.82 -15.13 -11.63
N LEU A 259 2.66 -14.57 -10.77
CA LEU A 259 3.44 -13.37 -11.10
C LEU A 259 4.50 -13.65 -12.16
N LYS A 260 5.14 -14.81 -12.12
CA LYS A 260 6.13 -15.26 -13.12
C LYS A 260 5.51 -15.49 -14.50
N ASP A 261 4.24 -15.93 -14.53
CA ASP A 261 3.48 -16.17 -15.76
C ASP A 261 2.94 -14.87 -16.41
N LEU A 262 3.08 -13.70 -15.78
CA LEU A 262 2.64 -12.44 -16.37
C LEU A 262 3.44 -12.15 -17.65
N PRO A 263 2.76 -11.74 -18.76
CA PRO A 263 3.44 -11.46 -20.01
C PRO A 263 4.46 -10.34 -19.83
N VAL A 264 5.60 -10.47 -20.50
CA VAL A 264 6.55 -9.37 -20.67
C VAL A 264 5.85 -8.35 -21.56
N ALA A 265 5.55 -7.15 -21.05
CA ALA A 265 5.09 -6.08 -21.92
C ALA A 265 6.26 -5.77 -22.88
N ASP A 266 6.05 -6.02 -24.18
CA ASP A 266 7.03 -5.68 -25.19
C ASP A 266 7.33 -4.18 -25.13
N ALA A 267 8.59 -3.83 -25.37
CA ALA A 267 9.11 -2.46 -25.29
C ALA A 267 8.48 -1.46 -26.30
N VAL A 268 7.43 -1.87 -27.01
CA VAL A 268 6.80 -1.12 -28.10
C VAL A 268 5.86 0.00 -27.63
N ASP A 269 5.41 -0.01 -26.37
CA ASP A 269 4.44 1.00 -25.88
C ASP A 269 5.06 2.26 -25.26
N GLN A 270 6.38 2.40 -25.23
CA GLN A 270 7.03 3.60 -24.69
C GLN A 270 7.08 4.77 -25.67
N GLU A 271 7.01 4.54 -26.98
CA GLU A 271 7.04 5.63 -27.99
C GLU A 271 5.68 6.32 -28.20
N ALA A 272 4.57 5.68 -27.85
CA ALA A 272 3.23 6.23 -28.08
C ALA A 272 2.75 7.23 -27.00
N LYS A 273 3.49 7.44 -25.92
CA LYS A 273 3.12 8.34 -24.81
C LYS A 273 3.92 9.64 -24.74
N VAL A 274 4.79 9.90 -25.72
CA VAL A 274 5.63 11.13 -25.84
C VAL A 274 5.27 11.94 -27.09
N ALA A 275 4.18 11.63 -27.76
CA ALA A 275 3.68 12.42 -28.90
C ALA A 275 2.41 13.18 -28.50
#